data_5366f04d7849197435295449d44f7eae
#
_entry.id   5366f04d7849197435295449d44f7eae
#
_cell.length_a   1.000
_cell.length_b   1.000
_cell.length_c   1.000
_cell.angle_alpha   90.00
_cell.angle_beta   90.00
_cell.angle_gamma   90.00
#
_symmetry.space_group_name_H-M   'P 1'
#
loop_
_entity.id
_entity.type
_entity.pdbx_description
1 polymer ?
#
loop_
_entity_poly.entity_id
_entity_poly.type
_entity_poly.pdbx_seq_one_letter_code
_entity_poly.pdbx_strand_id
1 'polypeptide(L)'
;MQQGLGASDRPMLLDNLVEQPSDSLIALIALANGDPRPEKIDVGVGVYRDAAGNTPILKSVKAAERILLETQETKSYLGSQGDSRFVELIKGLVFGDESAADDRIVGVQTPGGCGALRLGAELVAKANPDARILVGEPTWPNHAPLIGCAGVEMLSYPYYAKDSRTVCFDQMMDSLATARPGDLVLLHGCCHNPTGADLDLDQWREVADAIGRRGLVPFVDLAYQGFGRGLESDAAGARMVIEAAEEAILAQSCDKNFSCYRERTGSLFVKASSARGAQVALGNLLSLARTMWSMPPDHGAAVARIILDDAQLRPQWQAEVEAMGERIRSLRSRLASIDPRLAYIEDQFGMFSMLPLTPAQVMELRAERGIYMANSGRFNVVGLSDESVDRFAAAVLEKIDG
;
A
#
# COMPACT_ATOMS: atom_id res chain seq x y z
N MET A 1 -10.14 -1.51 -62.65
CA MET A 1 -11.24 -1.04 -61.79
C MET A 1 -10.92 -1.52 -60.36
N GLN A 2 -10.34 -0.65 -59.55
CA GLN A 2 -10.19 -0.91 -58.10
C GLN A 2 -11.53 -0.58 -57.46
N GLN A 3 -12.25 -1.60 -57.02
CA GLN A 3 -13.41 -1.41 -56.15
C GLN A 3 -12.92 -0.90 -54.81
N GLY A 4 -13.22 0.37 -54.50
CA GLY A 4 -12.98 0.94 -53.18
C GLY A 4 -13.83 0.20 -52.17
N LEU A 5 -13.18 -0.31 -51.13
CA LEU A 5 -13.85 -0.78 -49.90
C LEU A 5 -14.76 0.35 -49.39
N GLY A 6 -16.04 0.05 -49.21
CA GLY A 6 -17.01 0.99 -48.71
C GLY A 6 -16.58 1.48 -47.30
N ALA A 7 -16.95 2.70 -46.96
CA ALA A 7 -16.58 3.34 -45.66
C ALA A 7 -17.07 2.58 -44.42
N SER A 8 -17.92 1.54 -44.59
CA SER A 8 -18.46 0.70 -43.50
C SER A 8 -17.61 -0.51 -43.10
N ASP A 9 -16.57 -0.87 -43.86
CA ASP A 9 -15.77 -2.09 -43.64
C ASP A 9 -14.36 -1.81 -43.07
N ARG A 10 -14.07 -0.57 -42.67
CA ARG A 10 -12.79 -0.27 -42.00
C ARG A 10 -12.94 -0.51 -40.49
N PRO A 11 -12.20 -1.48 -39.89
CA PRO A 11 -12.22 -1.63 -38.45
C PRO A 11 -11.74 -0.33 -37.81
N MET A 12 -12.55 0.23 -36.91
CA MET A 12 -12.19 1.42 -36.14
C MET A 12 -11.21 1.02 -35.07
N LEU A 13 -10.27 1.89 -34.70
CA LEU A 13 -9.20 1.61 -33.76
C LEU A 13 -9.72 1.14 -32.41
N LEU A 14 -10.84 1.69 -31.93
CA LEU A 14 -11.40 1.42 -30.61
C LEU A 14 -12.36 0.22 -30.58
N ASP A 15 -12.74 -0.37 -31.76
CA ASP A 15 -13.67 -1.51 -31.83
C ASP A 15 -13.12 -2.80 -31.18
N ASN A 16 -11.79 -2.86 -30.95
CA ASN A 16 -11.13 -3.97 -30.29
C ASN A 16 -11.05 -3.80 -28.75
N LEU A 17 -11.55 -2.68 -28.20
CA LEU A 17 -11.60 -2.49 -26.76
C LEU A 17 -12.70 -3.38 -26.17
N VAL A 18 -12.36 -4.06 -25.09
CA VAL A 18 -13.32 -4.85 -24.29
C VAL A 18 -13.81 -4.02 -23.11
N GLU A 19 -15.09 -4.18 -22.78
CA GLU A 19 -15.66 -3.55 -21.60
C GLU A 19 -14.89 -3.98 -20.35
N GLN A 20 -14.41 -3.00 -19.57
CA GLN A 20 -13.72 -3.27 -18.33
C GLN A 20 -14.75 -3.39 -17.19
N PRO A 21 -14.58 -4.35 -16.26
CA PRO A 21 -15.42 -4.40 -15.09
C PRO A 21 -15.25 -3.11 -14.29
N SER A 22 -16.36 -2.58 -13.78
CA SER A 22 -16.30 -1.41 -12.89
C SER A 22 -15.45 -1.74 -11.66
N ASP A 23 -14.62 -0.78 -11.21
CA ASP A 23 -13.85 -0.93 -9.98
C ASP A 23 -14.81 -1.26 -8.82
N SER A 24 -14.63 -2.44 -8.24
CA SER A 24 -15.50 -2.97 -7.19
C SER A 24 -15.56 -2.07 -5.95
N LEU A 25 -14.48 -1.32 -5.67
CA LEU A 25 -14.43 -0.37 -4.56
C LEU A 25 -15.24 0.90 -4.87
N ILE A 26 -15.10 1.45 -6.08
CA ILE A 26 -15.88 2.61 -6.52
C ILE A 26 -17.37 2.26 -6.55
N ALA A 27 -17.73 1.09 -7.05
CA ALA A 27 -19.11 0.60 -7.06
C ALA A 27 -19.65 0.46 -5.62
N LEU A 28 -18.84 -0.06 -4.69
CA LEU A 28 -19.21 -0.19 -3.28
C LEU A 28 -19.44 1.17 -2.61
N ILE A 29 -18.59 2.16 -2.89
CA ILE A 29 -18.76 3.54 -2.40
C ILE A 29 -20.08 4.13 -2.90
N ALA A 30 -20.38 3.96 -4.18
CA ALA A 30 -21.62 4.46 -4.77
C ALA A 30 -22.85 3.80 -4.12
N LEU A 31 -22.81 2.49 -3.88
CA LEU A 31 -23.87 1.75 -3.19
C LEU A 31 -24.07 2.25 -1.74
N ALA A 32 -22.98 2.40 -0.98
CA ALA A 32 -23.05 2.89 0.39
C ALA A 32 -23.58 4.33 0.46
N ASN A 33 -23.17 5.20 -0.47
CA ASN A 33 -23.67 6.58 -0.53
C ASN A 33 -25.12 6.66 -0.92
N GLY A 34 -25.60 5.78 -1.80
CA GLY A 34 -27.00 5.71 -2.25
C GLY A 34 -27.96 5.12 -1.23
N ASP A 35 -27.48 4.46 -0.17
CA ASP A 35 -28.33 3.88 0.87
C ASP A 35 -28.84 4.98 1.83
N PRO A 36 -30.16 5.17 1.95
CA PRO A 36 -30.73 6.21 2.81
C PRO A 36 -30.75 5.82 4.31
N ARG A 37 -30.42 4.59 4.68
CA ARG A 37 -30.45 4.14 6.07
C ARG A 37 -29.43 4.92 6.91
N PRO A 38 -29.85 5.58 8.00
CA PRO A 38 -28.94 6.34 8.85
C PRO A 38 -27.96 5.44 9.63
N GLU A 39 -28.39 4.20 9.91
CA GLU A 39 -27.60 3.21 10.64
C GLU A 39 -26.65 2.40 9.77
N LYS A 40 -26.53 2.66 8.48
CA LYS A 40 -25.59 1.95 7.60
C LYS A 40 -24.15 2.00 8.12
N ILE A 41 -23.40 0.94 7.86
CA ILE A 41 -22.00 0.80 8.26
C ILE A 41 -21.16 0.61 7.00
N ASP A 42 -20.33 1.62 6.65
CA ASP A 42 -19.40 1.54 5.53
C ASP A 42 -17.99 1.23 6.04
N VAL A 43 -17.58 -0.01 5.88
CA VAL A 43 -16.25 -0.54 6.17
C VAL A 43 -15.51 -0.99 4.90
N GLY A 44 -15.95 -0.53 3.73
CA GLY A 44 -15.37 -0.92 2.44
C GLY A 44 -14.16 -0.07 2.03
N VAL A 45 -14.20 1.23 2.34
CA VAL A 45 -13.22 2.21 1.84
C VAL A 45 -11.90 2.14 2.59
N GLY A 46 -10.78 2.19 1.84
CA GLY A 46 -9.42 2.10 2.38
C GLY A 46 -8.84 3.45 2.85
N VAL A 47 -9.61 4.23 3.60
CA VAL A 47 -9.17 5.49 4.22
C VAL A 47 -9.30 5.41 5.75
N TYR A 48 -8.45 6.15 6.45
CA TYR A 48 -8.62 6.32 7.89
C TYR A 48 -9.86 7.16 8.18
N ARG A 49 -10.61 6.78 9.23
CA ARG A 49 -11.73 7.55 9.79
C ARG A 49 -11.54 7.78 11.28
N ASP A 50 -11.79 8.99 11.74
CA ASP A 50 -11.82 9.36 13.15
C ASP A 50 -13.07 8.83 13.87
N ALA A 51 -13.22 9.15 15.15
CA ALA A 51 -14.37 8.72 15.94
C ALA A 51 -15.71 9.29 15.44
N ALA A 52 -15.68 10.42 14.73
CA ALA A 52 -16.85 11.04 14.11
C ALA A 52 -17.14 10.48 12.69
N GLY A 53 -16.34 9.50 12.20
CA GLY A 53 -16.49 8.90 10.87
C GLY A 53 -15.89 9.74 9.72
N ASN A 54 -15.18 10.82 10.02
CA ASN A 54 -14.56 11.69 9.02
C ASN A 54 -13.14 11.20 8.69
N THR A 55 -12.68 11.47 7.47
CA THR A 55 -11.27 11.39 7.11
C THR A 55 -10.63 12.74 7.40
N PRO A 56 -9.89 12.89 8.52
CA PRO A 56 -9.40 14.20 8.95
C PRO A 56 -8.21 14.63 8.10
N ILE A 57 -8.07 15.95 7.93
CA ILE A 57 -6.79 16.54 7.53
C ILE A 57 -6.00 16.78 8.82
N LEU A 58 -4.78 16.28 8.90
CA LEU A 58 -3.93 16.44 10.07
C LEU A 58 -3.65 17.92 10.34
N LYS A 59 -3.53 18.30 11.63
CA LYS A 59 -3.23 19.70 12.00
C LYS A 59 -1.84 20.11 11.51
N SER A 60 -0.88 19.19 11.55
CA SER A 60 0.46 19.37 10.98
C SER A 60 0.40 19.66 9.47
N VAL A 61 -0.43 18.91 8.72
CA VAL A 61 -0.66 19.16 7.29
C VAL A 61 -1.23 20.56 7.06
N LYS A 62 -2.27 20.95 7.81
CA LYS A 62 -2.83 22.30 7.70
C LYS A 62 -1.85 23.43 8.03
N ALA A 63 -0.97 23.21 8.99
CA ALA A 63 0.08 24.17 9.31
C ALA A 63 1.12 24.27 8.20
N ALA A 64 1.58 23.13 7.65
CA ALA A 64 2.51 23.10 6.54
C ALA A 64 1.93 23.71 5.26
N GLU A 65 0.63 23.48 4.96
CA GLU A 65 -0.06 24.12 3.83
C GLU A 65 -0.04 25.66 3.93
N ARG A 66 -0.22 26.22 5.15
CA ARG A 66 -0.14 27.68 5.36
C ARG A 66 1.27 28.19 5.12
N ILE A 67 2.28 27.51 5.66
CA ILE A 67 3.70 27.85 5.42
C ILE A 67 3.98 27.82 3.91
N LEU A 68 3.55 26.76 3.22
CA LEU A 68 3.76 26.60 1.78
C LEU A 68 3.09 27.74 1.00
N LEU A 69 1.86 28.11 1.35
CA LEU A 69 1.13 29.21 0.72
C LEU A 69 1.87 30.55 0.84
N GLU A 70 2.50 30.79 2.01
CA GLU A 70 3.18 32.04 2.32
C GLU A 70 4.60 32.10 1.77
N THR A 71 5.27 30.94 1.58
CA THR A 71 6.70 30.89 1.27
C THR A 71 7.03 30.40 -0.14
N GLN A 72 6.08 29.77 -0.85
CA GLN A 72 6.34 29.27 -2.20
C GLN A 72 6.29 30.40 -3.23
N GLU A 73 7.46 30.80 -3.73
CA GLU A 73 7.61 31.90 -4.67
C GLU A 73 7.48 31.50 -6.15
N THR A 74 7.54 30.20 -6.47
CA THR A 74 7.52 29.72 -7.86
C THR A 74 6.73 28.44 -8.04
N LYS A 75 6.16 28.27 -9.22
CA LYS A 75 5.55 27.02 -9.71
C LYS A 75 6.34 26.41 -10.88
N SER A 76 7.63 26.73 -10.98
CA SER A 76 8.50 26.15 -11.99
C SER A 76 8.67 24.63 -11.78
N TYR A 77 8.99 23.91 -12.86
CA TYR A 77 9.21 22.46 -12.81
C TYR A 77 10.39 22.07 -11.92
N LEU A 78 10.22 21.02 -11.10
CA LEU A 78 11.28 20.42 -10.29
C LEU A 78 12.08 19.34 -11.05
N GLY A 79 11.57 18.87 -12.20
CA GLY A 79 12.14 17.76 -12.94
C GLY A 79 11.55 16.40 -12.56
N SER A 80 12.01 15.34 -13.23
CA SER A 80 11.44 14.00 -13.08
C SER A 80 11.79 13.31 -11.75
N GLN A 81 12.80 13.80 -11.02
CA GLN A 81 13.12 13.34 -9.66
C GLN A 81 12.10 13.80 -8.62
N GLY A 82 11.38 14.90 -8.89
CA GLY A 82 10.50 15.57 -7.92
C GLY A 82 11.27 16.38 -6.89
N ASP A 83 10.71 16.57 -5.70
CA ASP A 83 11.33 17.28 -4.58
C ASP A 83 12.41 16.40 -3.93
N SER A 84 13.68 16.71 -4.19
CA SER A 84 14.83 15.92 -3.70
C SER A 84 14.94 15.94 -2.18
N ARG A 85 14.56 17.07 -1.53
CA ARG A 85 14.61 17.16 -0.08
C ARG A 85 13.51 16.29 0.57
N PHE A 86 12.33 16.26 -0.02
CA PHE A 86 11.28 15.31 0.38
C PHE A 86 11.78 13.87 0.30
N VAL A 87 12.41 13.47 -0.82
CA VAL A 87 12.94 12.11 -1.01
C VAL A 87 13.99 11.78 0.06
N GLU A 88 14.88 12.70 0.37
CA GLU A 88 15.90 12.53 1.42
C GLU A 88 15.28 12.33 2.81
N LEU A 89 14.27 13.13 3.17
CA LEU A 89 13.59 13.04 4.45
C LEU A 89 12.79 11.73 4.60
N ILE A 90 12.12 11.30 3.52
CA ILE A 90 11.44 9.99 3.50
C ILE A 90 12.45 8.85 3.56
N LYS A 91 13.61 8.97 2.91
CA LYS A 91 14.71 7.99 3.03
C LYS A 91 15.10 7.80 4.50
N GLY A 92 15.30 8.90 5.25
CA GLY A 92 15.57 8.85 6.69
C GLY A 92 14.44 8.19 7.50
N LEU A 93 13.18 8.52 7.20
CA LEU A 93 12.01 7.95 7.88
C LEU A 93 11.89 6.43 7.67
N VAL A 94 12.15 5.95 6.44
CA VAL A 94 11.99 4.54 6.06
C VAL A 94 13.19 3.71 6.51
N PHE A 95 14.41 4.14 6.22
CA PHE A 95 15.61 3.32 6.44
C PHE A 95 16.29 3.58 7.79
N GLY A 96 15.97 4.69 8.47
CA GLY A 96 16.72 5.20 9.62
C GLY A 96 17.98 5.93 9.18
N ASP A 97 18.57 6.74 10.07
CA ASP A 97 19.65 7.67 9.72
C ASP A 97 20.91 6.97 9.20
N GLU A 98 21.28 5.83 9.77
CA GLU A 98 22.49 5.08 9.38
C GLU A 98 22.36 4.52 7.95
N SER A 99 21.30 3.77 7.66
CA SER A 99 21.08 3.18 6.34
C SER A 99 20.69 4.23 5.29
N ALA A 100 20.11 5.35 5.70
CA ALA A 100 19.84 6.48 4.81
C ALA A 100 21.12 7.14 4.27
N ALA A 101 22.26 7.01 4.96
CA ALA A 101 23.55 7.49 4.50
C ALA A 101 24.23 6.57 3.46
N ASP A 102 23.71 5.36 3.23
CA ASP A 102 24.25 4.43 2.23
C ASP A 102 24.07 4.99 0.81
N ASP A 103 25.16 5.20 0.10
CA ASP A 103 25.22 5.74 -1.27
C ASP A 103 24.77 4.74 -2.35
N ARG A 104 24.59 3.47 -1.95
CA ARG A 104 23.96 2.44 -2.79
C ARG A 104 22.44 2.57 -2.84
N ILE A 105 21.81 3.39 -1.98
CA ILE A 105 20.36 3.61 -1.95
C ILE A 105 20.03 4.96 -2.56
N VAL A 106 19.34 4.94 -3.69
CA VAL A 106 18.83 6.12 -4.39
C VAL A 106 17.32 6.13 -4.40
N GLY A 107 16.72 7.31 -4.57
CA GLY A 107 15.26 7.43 -4.59
C GLY A 107 14.75 8.55 -5.48
N VAL A 108 13.48 8.45 -5.84
CA VAL A 108 12.72 9.46 -6.58
C VAL A 108 11.33 9.63 -5.98
N GLN A 109 10.80 10.83 -6.05
CA GLN A 109 9.38 11.08 -5.74
C GLN A 109 8.49 10.46 -6.83
N THR A 110 7.33 9.96 -6.42
CA THR A 110 6.36 9.32 -7.31
C THR A 110 4.93 9.81 -7.03
N PRO A 111 4.00 9.65 -7.99
CA PRO A 111 2.57 9.90 -7.78
C PRO A 111 1.94 8.83 -6.84
N GLY A 112 2.28 8.90 -5.55
CA GLY A 112 1.87 7.94 -4.51
C GLY A 112 2.51 6.57 -4.66
N GLY A 113 2.11 5.62 -3.80
CA GLY A 113 2.59 4.25 -3.82
C GLY A 113 2.31 3.50 -5.13
N CYS A 114 1.16 3.78 -5.79
CA CYS A 114 0.87 3.22 -7.12
C CYS A 114 1.93 3.59 -8.15
N GLY A 115 2.32 4.87 -8.18
CA GLY A 115 3.40 5.34 -9.07
C GLY A 115 4.73 4.69 -8.74
N ALA A 116 5.02 4.49 -7.44
CA ALA A 116 6.24 3.84 -6.99
C ALA A 116 6.30 2.37 -7.42
N LEU A 117 5.24 1.61 -7.17
CA LEU A 117 5.15 0.20 -7.57
C LEU A 117 5.25 0.04 -9.10
N ARG A 118 4.54 0.87 -9.86
CA ARG A 118 4.60 0.83 -11.32
C ARG A 118 5.98 1.18 -11.84
N LEU A 119 6.60 2.25 -11.34
CA LEU A 119 7.96 2.67 -11.75
C LEU A 119 9.00 1.59 -11.40
N GLY A 120 8.87 0.96 -10.22
CA GLY A 120 9.72 -0.15 -9.82
C GLY A 120 9.59 -1.36 -10.76
N ALA A 121 8.36 -1.74 -11.11
CA ALA A 121 8.09 -2.83 -12.04
C ALA A 121 8.65 -2.54 -13.46
N GLU A 122 8.52 -1.31 -13.95
CA GLU A 122 9.11 -0.88 -15.23
C GLU A 122 10.65 -0.90 -15.21
N LEU A 123 11.26 -0.51 -14.08
CA LEU A 123 12.72 -0.61 -13.92
C LEU A 123 13.16 -2.07 -13.98
N VAL A 124 12.46 -2.96 -13.28
CA VAL A 124 12.73 -4.41 -13.27
C VAL A 124 12.61 -4.99 -14.67
N ALA A 125 11.51 -4.76 -15.36
CA ALA A 125 11.28 -5.25 -16.72
C ALA A 125 12.33 -4.73 -17.71
N LYS A 126 12.78 -3.49 -17.53
CA LYS A 126 13.85 -2.89 -18.34
C LYS A 126 15.21 -3.52 -18.03
N ALA A 127 15.49 -3.83 -16.77
CA ALA A 127 16.74 -4.45 -16.36
C ALA A 127 16.84 -5.93 -16.75
N ASN A 128 15.71 -6.64 -16.64
CA ASN A 128 15.59 -8.05 -16.99
C ASN A 128 14.18 -8.35 -17.54
N PRO A 129 14.03 -8.50 -18.85
CA PRO A 129 12.74 -8.83 -19.48
C PRO A 129 12.14 -10.19 -19.03
N ASP A 130 12.98 -11.10 -18.53
CA ASP A 130 12.57 -12.41 -18.01
C ASP A 130 12.42 -12.42 -16.48
N ALA A 131 12.33 -11.24 -15.86
CA ALA A 131 12.17 -11.10 -14.43
C ALA A 131 10.86 -11.72 -13.94
N ARG A 132 10.93 -12.38 -12.79
CA ARG A 132 9.77 -12.96 -12.11
C ARG A 132 9.64 -12.38 -10.71
N ILE A 133 8.41 -12.29 -10.23
CA ILE A 133 8.11 -11.82 -8.88
C ILE A 133 7.20 -12.81 -8.16
N LEU A 134 7.61 -13.24 -6.97
CA LEU A 134 6.80 -14.05 -6.07
C LEU A 134 5.84 -13.12 -5.31
N VAL A 135 4.55 -13.46 -5.30
CA VAL A 135 3.49 -12.67 -4.66
C VAL A 135 2.66 -13.54 -3.74
N GLY A 136 2.58 -13.16 -2.48
CA GLY A 136 1.75 -13.84 -1.50
C GLY A 136 0.25 -13.56 -1.73
N GLU A 137 -0.57 -14.60 -1.76
CA GLU A 137 -2.02 -14.48 -1.94
C GLU A 137 -2.78 -14.77 -0.62
N PRO A 138 -3.83 -13.94 -0.31
CA PRO A 138 -4.29 -12.77 -1.06
C PRO A 138 -3.38 -11.57 -0.88
N THR A 139 -3.34 -10.69 -1.87
CA THR A 139 -2.61 -9.42 -1.84
C THR A 139 -3.52 -8.23 -2.17
N TRP A 140 -2.99 -7.01 -2.14
CA TRP A 140 -3.73 -5.86 -2.63
C TRP A 140 -4.07 -6.03 -4.12
N PRO A 141 -5.38 -5.97 -4.49
CA PRO A 141 -5.82 -6.34 -5.85
C PRO A 141 -5.14 -5.58 -6.98
N ASN A 142 -4.62 -4.37 -6.70
CA ASN A 142 -3.97 -3.57 -7.72
C ASN A 142 -2.49 -3.94 -7.96
N HIS A 143 -1.89 -4.83 -7.16
CA HIS A 143 -0.53 -5.34 -7.44
C HIS A 143 -0.46 -6.05 -8.79
N ALA A 144 -1.43 -6.93 -9.08
CA ALA A 144 -1.44 -7.68 -10.32
C ALA A 144 -1.47 -6.80 -11.58
N PRO A 145 -2.39 -5.83 -11.75
CA PRO A 145 -2.36 -4.95 -12.92
C PRO A 145 -1.14 -4.01 -12.94
N LEU A 146 -0.65 -3.53 -11.79
CA LEU A 146 0.53 -2.66 -11.76
C LEU A 146 1.79 -3.36 -12.27
N ILE A 147 2.03 -4.58 -11.81
CA ILE A 147 3.21 -5.39 -12.14
C ILE A 147 3.05 -6.03 -13.52
N GLY A 148 1.89 -6.66 -13.77
CA GLY A 148 1.62 -7.34 -15.03
C GLY A 148 1.64 -6.43 -16.25
N CYS A 149 1.16 -5.18 -16.13
CA CYS A 149 1.26 -4.20 -17.21
C CYS A 149 2.71 -3.77 -17.53
N ALA A 150 3.67 -3.98 -16.63
CA ALA A 150 5.09 -3.80 -16.92
C ALA A 150 5.72 -5.02 -17.62
N GLY A 151 4.99 -6.13 -17.70
CA GLY A 151 5.46 -7.37 -18.34
C GLY A 151 6.25 -8.30 -17.42
N VAL A 152 6.29 -8.04 -16.11
CA VAL A 152 6.95 -8.92 -15.13
C VAL A 152 6.07 -10.14 -14.85
N GLU A 153 6.62 -11.35 -14.96
CA GLU A 153 5.93 -12.60 -14.64
C GLU A 153 5.63 -12.70 -13.15
N MET A 154 4.38 -12.98 -12.78
CA MET A 154 3.96 -13.14 -11.39
C MET A 154 3.78 -14.60 -11.03
N LEU A 155 4.42 -15.03 -9.92
CA LEU A 155 4.32 -16.36 -9.34
C LEU A 155 3.64 -16.25 -7.97
N SER A 156 2.45 -16.82 -7.83
CA SER A 156 1.70 -16.74 -6.57
C SER A 156 2.08 -17.86 -5.60
N TYR A 157 2.08 -17.53 -4.30
CA TYR A 157 2.16 -18.51 -3.21
C TYR A 157 1.11 -18.19 -2.12
N PRO A 158 0.66 -19.21 -1.35
CA PRO A 158 -0.27 -18.97 -0.24
C PRO A 158 0.40 -18.14 0.85
N TYR A 159 -0.19 -16.97 1.17
CA TYR A 159 0.28 -16.11 2.26
C TYR A 159 -0.61 -16.23 3.50
N TYR A 160 -1.92 -16.40 3.31
CA TYR A 160 -2.88 -16.36 4.39
C TYR A 160 -3.90 -17.49 4.29
N ALA A 161 -4.03 -18.26 5.38
CA ALA A 161 -5.02 -19.31 5.51
C ALA A 161 -6.32 -18.75 6.11
N LYS A 162 -7.40 -18.76 5.32
CA LYS A 162 -8.70 -18.23 5.77
C LYS A 162 -9.29 -19.03 6.95
N ASP A 163 -9.04 -20.33 7.01
CA ASP A 163 -9.59 -21.22 8.05
C ASP A 163 -8.90 -20.99 9.40
N SER A 164 -7.58 -20.97 9.43
CA SER A 164 -6.80 -20.68 10.65
C SER A 164 -6.66 -19.19 10.96
N ARG A 165 -6.87 -18.33 9.95
CA ARG A 165 -6.74 -16.86 10.03
C ARG A 165 -5.33 -16.40 10.38
N THR A 166 -4.34 -17.15 9.91
CA THR A 166 -2.91 -16.93 10.16
C THR A 166 -2.13 -16.87 8.85
N VAL A 167 -0.90 -16.35 8.93
CA VAL A 167 0.05 -16.41 7.84
C VAL A 167 0.45 -17.86 7.55
N CYS A 168 0.49 -18.25 6.29
CA CYS A 168 1.00 -19.54 5.81
C CYS A 168 2.53 -19.52 5.72
N PHE A 169 3.21 -19.29 6.86
CA PHE A 169 4.65 -18.99 6.87
C PHE A 169 5.50 -20.12 6.27
N ASP A 170 5.23 -21.37 6.61
CA ASP A 170 5.97 -22.52 6.07
C ASP A 170 5.86 -22.59 4.53
N GLN A 171 4.66 -22.37 3.99
CA GLN A 171 4.42 -22.38 2.54
C GLN A 171 5.10 -21.19 1.84
N MET A 172 5.15 -20.03 2.50
CA MET A 172 5.94 -18.89 2.03
C MET A 172 7.42 -19.28 1.96
N MET A 173 7.99 -19.83 3.03
CA MET A 173 9.40 -20.23 3.09
C MET A 173 9.75 -21.32 2.07
N ASP A 174 8.87 -22.30 1.85
CA ASP A 174 9.01 -23.31 0.80
C ASP A 174 9.07 -22.68 -0.59
N SER A 175 8.23 -21.67 -0.83
CA SER A 175 8.22 -20.93 -2.10
C SER A 175 9.52 -20.15 -2.29
N LEU A 176 10.00 -19.45 -1.26
CA LEU A 176 11.30 -18.77 -1.30
C LEU A 176 12.45 -19.75 -1.51
N ALA A 177 12.38 -20.96 -0.91
CA ALA A 177 13.40 -22.00 -1.06
C ALA A 177 13.51 -22.54 -2.50
N THR A 178 12.46 -22.46 -3.31
CA THR A 178 12.44 -22.90 -4.71
C THR A 178 12.66 -21.77 -5.72
N ALA A 179 12.66 -20.51 -5.27
CA ALA A 179 12.89 -19.35 -6.12
C ALA A 179 14.33 -19.34 -6.68
N ARG A 180 14.52 -18.73 -7.84
CA ARG A 180 15.82 -18.60 -8.51
C ARG A 180 16.55 -17.36 -8.03
N PRO A 181 17.89 -17.35 -8.00
CA PRO A 181 18.63 -16.10 -7.78
C PRO A 181 18.18 -15.02 -8.75
N GLY A 182 17.93 -13.81 -8.23
CA GLY A 182 17.41 -12.68 -9.00
C GLY A 182 15.88 -12.64 -9.13
N ASP A 183 15.13 -13.64 -8.69
CA ASP A 183 13.67 -13.52 -8.57
C ASP A 183 13.32 -12.48 -7.51
N LEU A 184 12.28 -11.69 -7.79
CA LEU A 184 11.79 -10.71 -6.83
C LEU A 184 10.79 -11.36 -5.85
N VAL A 185 10.69 -10.79 -4.66
CA VAL A 185 9.68 -11.15 -3.66
C VAL A 185 8.91 -9.90 -3.26
N LEU A 186 7.61 -9.85 -3.60
CA LEU A 186 6.74 -8.76 -3.17
C LEU A 186 6.35 -8.95 -1.71
N LEU A 187 6.68 -7.98 -0.88
CA LEU A 187 6.45 -7.99 0.56
C LEU A 187 5.68 -6.76 0.98
N HIS A 188 4.60 -6.92 1.74
CA HIS A 188 4.01 -5.80 2.46
C HIS A 188 4.89 -5.49 3.67
N GLY A 189 5.44 -4.28 3.77
CA GLY A 189 6.36 -3.91 4.84
C GLY A 189 5.72 -3.92 6.23
N CYS A 190 4.42 -3.61 6.31
CA CYS A 190 3.59 -3.69 7.50
C CYS A 190 2.10 -3.60 7.11
N CYS A 191 1.21 -3.95 8.06
CA CYS A 191 -0.24 -3.76 7.93
C CYS A 191 -0.79 -4.36 6.64
N HIS A 192 -0.55 -5.65 6.46
CA HIS A 192 -0.84 -6.38 5.23
C HIS A 192 -2.26 -6.14 4.69
N ASN A 193 -2.38 -5.66 3.48
CA ASN A 193 -3.65 -5.48 2.78
C ASN A 193 -3.88 -6.68 1.83
N PRO A 194 -4.91 -7.53 2.04
CA PRO A 194 -6.16 -7.24 2.74
C PRO A 194 -6.28 -7.82 4.17
N THR A 195 -5.32 -8.59 4.67
CA THR A 195 -5.53 -9.51 5.79
C THR A 195 -5.30 -8.90 7.17
N GLY A 196 -4.43 -7.88 7.27
CA GLY A 196 -3.92 -7.38 8.55
C GLY A 196 -2.93 -8.33 9.24
N ALA A 197 -2.72 -9.53 8.71
CA ALA A 197 -1.81 -10.51 9.27
C ALA A 197 -0.38 -10.23 8.79
N ASP A 198 0.45 -9.76 9.70
CA ASP A 198 1.86 -9.43 9.44
C ASP A 198 2.78 -10.54 9.95
N LEU A 199 3.97 -10.61 9.37
CA LEU A 199 5.07 -11.40 9.93
C LEU A 199 5.52 -10.81 11.27
N ASP A 200 5.90 -11.66 12.21
CA ASP A 200 6.61 -11.24 13.40
C ASP A 200 8.11 -11.02 13.12
N LEU A 201 8.86 -10.53 14.12
CA LEU A 201 10.27 -10.19 13.92
C LEU A 201 11.15 -11.42 13.66
N ASP A 202 10.81 -12.58 14.21
CA ASP A 202 11.57 -13.81 13.97
C ASP A 202 11.32 -14.32 12.56
N GLN A 203 10.07 -14.30 12.10
CA GLN A 203 9.70 -14.59 10.72
C GLN A 203 10.37 -13.63 9.72
N TRP A 204 10.43 -12.33 10.03
CA TRP A 204 11.14 -11.37 9.20
C TRP A 204 12.65 -11.68 9.11
N ARG A 205 13.28 -12.13 10.20
CA ARG A 205 14.70 -12.58 10.17
C ARG A 205 14.89 -13.78 9.28
N GLU A 206 13.98 -14.78 9.36
CA GLU A 206 14.06 -15.97 8.51
C GLU A 206 13.87 -15.62 7.02
N VAL A 207 12.94 -14.71 6.70
CA VAL A 207 12.75 -14.21 5.33
C VAL A 207 14.00 -13.45 4.84
N ALA A 208 14.57 -12.57 5.68
CA ALA A 208 15.79 -11.85 5.34
C ALA A 208 16.98 -12.80 5.08
N ASP A 209 17.15 -13.80 5.92
CA ASP A 209 18.14 -14.85 5.74
C ASP A 209 17.93 -15.65 4.44
N ALA A 210 16.68 -15.98 4.09
CA ALA A 210 16.37 -16.66 2.85
C ALA A 210 16.69 -15.79 1.63
N ILE A 211 16.32 -14.50 1.66
CA ILE A 211 16.63 -13.50 0.64
C ILE A 211 18.14 -13.43 0.41
N GLY A 212 18.92 -13.20 1.47
CA GLY A 212 20.38 -13.08 1.38
C GLY A 212 21.05 -14.36 0.86
N ARG A 213 20.70 -15.53 1.41
CA ARG A 213 21.30 -16.81 1.01
C ARG A 213 20.99 -17.21 -0.42
N ARG A 214 19.80 -16.85 -0.93
CA ARG A 214 19.37 -17.26 -2.27
C ARG A 214 19.58 -16.19 -3.33
N GLY A 215 20.03 -14.99 -2.95
CA GLY A 215 20.21 -13.89 -3.88
C GLY A 215 18.88 -13.40 -4.48
N LEU A 216 17.82 -13.34 -3.66
CA LEU A 216 16.52 -12.81 -4.06
C LEU A 216 16.50 -11.29 -3.91
N VAL A 217 15.59 -10.63 -4.62
CA VAL A 217 15.43 -9.18 -4.60
C VAL A 217 14.13 -8.82 -3.90
N PRO A 218 14.13 -8.27 -2.67
CA PRO A 218 12.90 -7.81 -2.03
C PRO A 218 12.34 -6.61 -2.78
N PHE A 219 11.04 -6.66 -3.09
CA PHE A 219 10.24 -5.54 -3.56
C PHE A 219 9.21 -5.22 -2.49
N VAL A 220 9.51 -4.23 -1.65
CA VAL A 220 8.69 -3.92 -0.47
C VAL A 220 7.66 -2.84 -0.80
N ASP A 221 6.38 -3.10 -0.49
CA ASP A 221 5.31 -2.10 -0.46
C ASP A 221 5.11 -1.63 0.99
N LEU A 222 5.46 -0.36 1.27
CA LEU A 222 5.37 0.26 2.58
C LEU A 222 4.35 1.41 2.55
N ALA A 223 3.06 1.07 2.58
CA ALA A 223 1.98 2.03 2.46
C ALA A 223 1.38 2.49 3.81
N TYR A 224 1.66 1.79 4.92
CA TYR A 224 0.93 1.97 6.19
C TYR A 224 1.85 2.22 7.40
N GLN A 225 3.08 2.65 7.19
CA GLN A 225 4.04 2.92 8.27
C GLN A 225 3.46 3.89 9.31
N GLY A 226 3.42 3.46 10.57
CA GLY A 226 2.82 4.15 11.69
C GLY A 226 1.43 3.66 12.11
N PHE A 227 0.77 2.80 11.32
CA PHE A 227 -0.59 2.31 11.59
C PHE A 227 -0.65 0.93 12.26
N GLY A 228 0.49 0.25 12.38
CA GLY A 228 0.61 -1.02 13.06
C GLY A 228 1.12 -0.87 14.49
N ARG A 229 2.42 -0.97 14.65
CA ARG A 229 3.15 -0.92 15.94
C ARG A 229 3.86 0.42 16.18
N GLY A 230 3.74 1.39 15.27
CA GLY A 230 4.42 2.69 15.28
C GLY A 230 5.44 2.83 14.17
N LEU A 231 5.89 4.07 13.91
CA LEU A 231 6.72 4.42 12.75
C LEU A 231 7.99 3.57 12.62
N GLU A 232 8.73 3.37 13.71
CA GLU A 232 9.99 2.62 13.69
C GLU A 232 9.76 1.10 13.58
N SER A 233 8.82 0.58 14.38
CA SER A 233 8.53 -0.85 14.40
C SER A 233 7.95 -1.35 13.08
N ASP A 234 7.14 -0.53 12.41
CA ASP A 234 6.50 -0.87 11.14
C ASP A 234 7.51 -0.90 9.98
N ALA A 235 8.63 -0.22 10.09
CA ALA A 235 9.71 -0.26 9.09
C ALA A 235 10.73 -1.39 9.35
N ALA A 236 10.72 -2.01 10.53
CA ALA A 236 11.77 -2.93 10.96
C ALA A 236 11.93 -4.13 10.02
N GLY A 237 10.84 -4.79 9.61
CA GLY A 237 10.87 -5.92 8.68
C GLY A 237 11.41 -5.54 7.30
N ALA A 238 10.98 -4.39 6.77
CA ALA A 238 11.48 -3.86 5.49
C ALA A 238 12.99 -3.59 5.57
N ARG A 239 13.49 -3.00 6.67
CA ARG A 239 14.92 -2.75 6.89
C ARG A 239 15.72 -4.05 6.90
N MET A 240 15.24 -5.09 7.60
CA MET A 240 15.92 -6.39 7.68
C MET A 240 16.12 -7.03 6.30
N VAL A 241 15.09 -7.10 5.48
CA VAL A 241 15.19 -7.72 4.16
C VAL A 241 16.01 -6.90 3.18
N ILE A 242 15.97 -5.56 3.28
CA ILE A 242 16.78 -4.67 2.44
C ILE A 242 18.25 -4.73 2.84
N GLU A 243 18.56 -4.82 4.12
CA GLU A 243 19.93 -4.96 4.61
C GLU A 243 20.55 -6.27 4.12
N ALA A 244 19.80 -7.38 4.24
CA ALA A 244 20.26 -8.72 3.84
C ALA A 244 20.46 -8.89 2.32
N ALA A 245 19.77 -8.11 1.49
CA ALA A 245 19.82 -8.23 0.04
C ALA A 245 20.95 -7.38 -0.58
N GLU A 246 21.54 -7.88 -1.66
CA GLU A 246 22.48 -7.10 -2.49
C GLU A 246 21.76 -5.98 -3.25
N GLU A 247 20.57 -6.27 -3.77
CA GLU A 247 19.70 -5.33 -4.47
C GLU A 247 18.29 -5.38 -3.87
N ALA A 248 17.63 -4.23 -3.80
CA ALA A 248 16.27 -4.13 -3.24
C ALA A 248 15.50 -2.99 -3.85
N ILE A 249 14.18 -3.08 -3.83
CA ILE A 249 13.24 -2.04 -4.25
C ILE A 249 12.25 -1.80 -3.12
N LEU A 250 11.97 -0.52 -2.81
CA LEU A 250 10.96 -0.15 -1.83
C LEU A 250 10.05 0.95 -2.38
N ALA A 251 8.77 0.65 -2.45
CA ALA A 251 7.70 1.59 -2.77
C ALA A 251 7.06 2.11 -1.48
N GLN A 252 7.06 3.42 -1.28
CA GLN A 252 6.53 4.09 -0.11
C GLN A 252 5.37 5.01 -0.50
N SER A 253 4.37 5.15 0.38
CA SER A 253 3.24 6.05 0.21
C SER A 253 3.02 6.94 1.43
N CYS A 254 2.79 8.24 1.18
CA CYS A 254 2.37 9.21 2.18
C CYS A 254 0.83 9.34 2.27
N ASP A 255 0.08 8.57 1.51
CA ASP A 255 -1.38 8.71 1.44
C ASP A 255 -2.05 8.54 2.82
N LYS A 256 -1.52 7.61 3.65
CA LYS A 256 -2.15 7.22 4.92
C LYS A 256 -1.57 7.97 6.11
N ASN A 257 -0.27 7.87 6.35
CA ASN A 257 0.37 8.45 7.53
C ASN A 257 0.49 9.99 7.50
N PHE A 258 0.33 10.63 6.33
CA PHE A 258 0.10 12.08 6.23
C PHE A 258 -1.37 12.45 5.98
N SER A 259 -2.27 11.45 5.84
CA SER A 259 -3.69 11.67 5.48
C SER A 259 -3.88 12.48 4.18
N CYS A 260 -2.93 12.35 3.25
CA CYS A 260 -2.85 13.11 2.00
C CYS A 260 -3.30 12.26 0.79
N TYR A 261 -4.42 11.55 0.90
CA TYR A 261 -4.90 10.60 -0.12
C TYR A 261 -5.05 11.19 -1.52
N ARG A 262 -5.43 12.46 -1.63
CA ARG A 262 -5.67 13.17 -2.91
C ARG A 262 -4.41 13.77 -3.51
N GLU A 263 -3.37 13.97 -2.69
CA GLU A 263 -2.14 14.66 -3.11
C GLU A 263 -1.21 13.76 -3.94
N ARG A 264 -1.46 12.45 -3.95
CA ARG A 264 -0.70 11.46 -4.73
C ARG A 264 0.80 11.58 -4.46
N THR A 265 1.20 11.42 -3.21
CA THR A 265 2.58 11.58 -2.73
C THR A 265 3.17 10.25 -2.27
N GLY A 266 4.34 9.93 -2.76
CA GLY A 266 5.11 8.73 -2.41
C GLY A 266 6.53 8.79 -2.95
N SER A 267 7.28 7.72 -2.72
CA SER A 267 8.67 7.60 -3.15
C SER A 267 8.97 6.17 -3.58
N LEU A 268 9.86 6.01 -4.53
CA LEU A 268 10.50 4.75 -4.86
C LEU A 268 11.97 4.83 -4.49
N PHE A 269 12.45 3.83 -3.75
CA PHE A 269 13.86 3.65 -3.42
C PHE A 269 14.39 2.37 -4.07
N VAL A 270 15.63 2.43 -4.52
CA VAL A 270 16.37 1.28 -5.07
C VAL A 270 17.72 1.20 -4.39
N LYS A 271 18.02 0.04 -3.81
CA LYS A 271 19.36 -0.34 -3.37
C LYS A 271 20.00 -1.14 -4.49
N ALA A 272 21.18 -0.74 -4.91
CA ALA A 272 22.01 -1.48 -5.87
C ALA A 272 23.23 -2.11 -5.18
N SER A 273 23.87 -3.06 -5.84
CA SER A 273 25.08 -3.75 -5.32
C SER A 273 26.29 -2.83 -5.14
N SER A 274 26.26 -1.62 -5.75
CA SER A 274 27.33 -0.62 -5.63
C SER A 274 26.79 0.79 -5.80
N ALA A 275 27.50 1.81 -5.30
CA ALA A 275 27.20 3.22 -5.51
C ALA A 275 27.11 3.58 -7.01
N ARG A 276 27.99 3.02 -7.84
CA ARG A 276 27.94 3.19 -9.30
C ARG A 276 26.65 2.60 -9.88
N GLY A 277 26.27 1.40 -9.45
CA GLY A 277 25.01 0.74 -9.85
C GLY A 277 23.79 1.59 -9.46
N ALA A 278 23.79 2.17 -8.27
CA ALA A 278 22.73 3.06 -7.79
C ALA A 278 22.57 4.30 -8.68
N GLN A 279 23.66 4.93 -9.10
CA GLN A 279 23.62 6.07 -10.03
C GLN A 279 23.08 5.68 -11.42
N VAL A 280 23.42 4.47 -11.91
CA VAL A 280 22.85 3.94 -13.15
C VAL A 280 21.35 3.68 -12.99
N ALA A 281 20.92 3.06 -11.88
CA ALA A 281 19.50 2.85 -11.57
C ALA A 281 18.74 4.18 -11.49
N LEU A 282 19.29 5.19 -10.80
CA LEU A 282 18.69 6.52 -10.72
C LEU A 282 18.50 7.14 -12.12
N GLY A 283 19.49 7.10 -12.99
CA GLY A 283 19.36 7.60 -14.36
C GLY A 283 18.25 6.93 -15.16
N ASN A 284 18.06 5.61 -14.97
CA ASN A 284 16.98 4.86 -15.58
C ASN A 284 15.61 5.20 -14.97
N LEU A 285 15.52 5.35 -13.64
CA LEU A 285 14.30 5.80 -12.97
C LEU A 285 13.86 7.18 -13.49
N LEU A 286 14.77 8.14 -13.59
CA LEU A 286 14.48 9.47 -14.12
C LEU A 286 13.98 9.43 -15.57
N SER A 287 14.59 8.59 -16.41
CA SER A 287 14.16 8.38 -17.79
C SER A 287 12.74 7.78 -17.88
N LEU A 288 12.43 6.75 -17.07
CA LEU A 288 11.12 6.13 -17.01
C LEU A 288 10.06 7.11 -16.46
N ALA A 289 10.34 7.78 -15.35
CA ALA A 289 9.46 8.79 -14.76
C ALA A 289 9.15 9.93 -15.75
N ARG A 290 10.17 10.36 -16.52
CA ARG A 290 10.00 11.39 -17.57
C ARG A 290 8.99 10.94 -18.64
N THR A 291 8.95 9.68 -19.00
CA THR A 291 8.03 9.16 -20.01
C THR A 291 6.64 8.88 -19.45
N MET A 292 6.54 8.51 -18.15
CA MET A 292 5.27 8.14 -17.53
C MET A 292 4.43 9.35 -17.10
N TRP A 293 5.06 10.34 -16.44
CA TRP A 293 4.37 11.52 -15.89
C TRP A 293 5.16 12.83 -16.01
N SER A 294 6.34 12.82 -16.59
CA SER A 294 7.23 13.98 -16.74
C SER A 294 7.78 14.52 -15.41
N MET A 295 6.93 14.91 -14.47
CA MET A 295 7.24 15.37 -13.12
C MET A 295 6.11 14.90 -12.18
N PRO A 296 6.40 14.39 -10.98
CA PRO A 296 5.36 14.05 -10.01
C PRO A 296 4.66 15.31 -9.47
N PRO A 297 3.43 15.18 -8.88
CA PRO A 297 2.75 16.30 -8.22
C PRO A 297 3.56 16.86 -7.06
N ASP A 298 3.73 18.19 -7.01
CA ASP A 298 4.61 18.86 -6.03
C ASP A 298 3.94 19.08 -4.66
N HIS A 299 2.66 19.49 -4.63
CA HIS A 299 2.03 20.05 -3.43
C HIS A 299 2.16 19.13 -2.20
N GLY A 300 1.78 17.88 -2.31
CA GLY A 300 1.84 16.93 -1.19
C GLY A 300 3.27 16.63 -0.74
N ALA A 301 4.24 16.59 -1.65
CA ALA A 301 5.64 16.41 -1.30
C ALA A 301 6.20 17.63 -0.56
N ALA A 302 5.87 18.83 -1.01
CA ALA A 302 6.27 20.07 -0.35
C ALA A 302 5.68 20.17 1.07
N VAL A 303 4.41 19.78 1.25
CA VAL A 303 3.77 19.71 2.58
C VAL A 303 4.46 18.70 3.49
N ALA A 304 4.69 17.47 3.02
CA ALA A 304 5.38 16.44 3.79
C ALA A 304 6.82 16.86 4.13
N ARG A 305 7.54 17.47 3.17
CA ARG A 305 8.88 18.03 3.40
C ARG A 305 8.87 19.07 4.50
N ILE A 306 7.97 20.05 4.46
CA ILE A 306 7.85 21.09 5.49
C ILE A 306 7.61 20.45 6.87
N ILE A 307 6.71 19.47 6.96
CA ILE A 307 6.45 18.77 8.22
C ILE A 307 7.72 18.08 8.75
N LEU A 308 8.43 17.36 7.90
CA LEU A 308 9.57 16.55 8.33
C LEU A 308 10.83 17.39 8.60
N ASP A 309 10.98 18.56 7.97
CA ASP A 309 12.09 19.48 8.21
C ASP A 309 11.87 20.41 9.41
N ASP A 310 10.61 20.65 9.80
CA ASP A 310 10.28 21.59 10.87
C ASP A 310 10.35 20.91 12.25
N ALA A 311 11.12 21.50 13.17
CA ALA A 311 11.36 20.96 14.50
C ALA A 311 10.11 20.91 15.41
N GLN A 312 9.05 21.63 15.07
CA GLN A 312 7.77 21.64 15.80
C GLN A 312 6.72 20.79 15.10
N LEU A 313 6.64 20.84 13.76
CA LEU A 313 5.64 20.09 13.01
C LEU A 313 5.94 18.60 12.96
N ARG A 314 7.20 18.19 12.89
CA ARG A 314 7.56 16.77 12.86
C ARG A 314 7.08 16.02 14.13
N PRO A 315 7.36 16.47 15.37
CA PRO A 315 6.80 15.84 16.57
C PRO A 315 5.28 15.88 16.63
N GLN A 316 4.65 16.98 16.17
CA GLN A 316 3.19 17.07 16.11
C GLN A 316 2.62 16.02 15.17
N TRP A 317 3.17 15.87 13.97
CA TRP A 317 2.77 14.84 13.01
C TRP A 317 2.97 13.42 13.57
N GLN A 318 4.11 13.16 14.22
CA GLN A 318 4.35 11.86 14.86
C GLN A 318 3.28 11.53 15.91
N ALA A 319 2.90 12.51 16.73
CA ALA A 319 1.82 12.33 17.71
C ALA A 319 0.45 12.10 17.06
N GLU A 320 0.16 12.77 15.94
CA GLU A 320 -1.08 12.55 15.18
C GLU A 320 -1.13 11.14 14.57
N VAL A 321 -0.02 10.65 13.99
CA VAL A 321 0.09 9.29 13.45
C VAL A 321 -0.05 8.24 14.55
N GLU A 322 0.60 8.45 15.70
CA GLU A 322 0.47 7.54 16.86
C GLU A 322 -0.96 7.45 17.35
N ALA A 323 -1.66 8.58 17.47
CA ALA A 323 -3.08 8.59 17.86
C ALA A 323 -3.98 7.85 16.84
N MET A 324 -3.66 7.92 15.53
CA MET A 324 -4.36 7.14 14.51
C MET A 324 -4.09 5.64 14.69
N GLY A 325 -2.85 5.24 14.92
CA GLY A 325 -2.46 3.85 15.19
C GLY A 325 -3.11 3.30 16.47
N GLU A 326 -3.15 4.09 17.53
CA GLU A 326 -3.80 3.73 18.79
C GLU A 326 -5.30 3.48 18.62
N ARG A 327 -5.99 4.34 17.87
CA ARG A 327 -7.41 4.12 17.55
C ARG A 327 -7.63 2.82 16.76
N ILE A 328 -6.77 2.51 15.80
CA ILE A 328 -6.84 1.24 15.05
C ILE A 328 -6.72 0.06 16.02
N ARG A 329 -5.71 0.05 16.89
CA ARG A 329 -5.47 -1.02 17.88
C ARG A 329 -6.64 -1.15 18.86
N SER A 330 -7.16 -0.03 19.37
CA SER A 330 -8.31 -0.01 20.29
C SER A 330 -9.56 -0.62 19.67
N LEU A 331 -9.88 -0.30 18.41
CA LEU A 331 -11.03 -0.90 17.71
C LEU A 331 -10.83 -2.40 17.45
N ARG A 332 -9.60 -2.84 17.16
CA ARG A 332 -9.27 -4.26 17.02
C ARG A 332 -9.48 -5.03 18.32
N SER A 333 -8.90 -4.55 19.41
CA SER A 333 -9.08 -5.14 20.74
C SER A 333 -10.56 -5.19 21.14
N ARG A 334 -11.30 -4.11 20.91
CA ARG A 334 -12.74 -4.08 21.21
C ARG A 334 -13.51 -5.12 20.40
N LEU A 335 -13.28 -5.19 19.08
CA LEU A 335 -13.95 -6.14 18.21
C LEU A 335 -13.59 -7.59 18.58
N ALA A 336 -12.32 -7.86 18.87
CA ALA A 336 -11.83 -9.16 19.30
C ALA A 336 -12.43 -9.62 20.64
N SER A 337 -12.70 -8.69 21.56
CA SER A 337 -13.25 -8.99 22.89
C SER A 337 -14.74 -9.36 22.89
N ILE A 338 -15.47 -9.13 21.80
CA ILE A 338 -16.91 -9.39 21.71
C ILE A 338 -17.20 -10.91 21.64
N ASP A 339 -16.39 -11.65 20.88
CA ASP A 339 -16.61 -13.09 20.69
C ASP A 339 -15.30 -13.79 20.33
N PRO A 340 -15.02 -15.01 20.86
CA PRO A 340 -13.79 -15.75 20.58
C PRO A 340 -13.52 -16.01 19.09
N ARG A 341 -14.57 -16.06 18.25
CA ARG A 341 -14.44 -16.23 16.79
C ARG A 341 -13.82 -15.03 16.10
N LEU A 342 -13.81 -13.86 16.75
CA LEU A 342 -13.21 -12.62 16.28
C LEU A 342 -11.87 -12.32 16.98
N ALA A 343 -11.43 -13.15 17.94
CA ALA A 343 -10.21 -12.91 18.74
C ALA A 343 -8.95 -12.70 17.88
N TYR A 344 -8.83 -13.40 16.74
CA TYR A 344 -7.70 -13.28 15.82
C TYR A 344 -7.47 -11.83 15.28
N ILE A 345 -8.49 -10.97 15.35
CA ILE A 345 -8.42 -9.59 14.87
C ILE A 345 -7.48 -8.75 15.74
N GLU A 346 -7.31 -9.10 17.01
CA GLU A 346 -6.41 -8.41 17.94
C GLU A 346 -4.93 -8.58 17.55
N ASP A 347 -4.57 -9.75 17.02
CA ASP A 347 -3.21 -10.07 16.62
C ASP A 347 -2.83 -9.51 15.22
N GLN A 348 -3.77 -8.87 14.56
CA GLN A 348 -3.58 -8.26 13.23
C GLN A 348 -3.31 -6.76 13.32
N PHE A 349 -2.71 -6.18 12.28
CA PHE A 349 -2.24 -4.80 12.24
C PHE A 349 -2.83 -4.00 11.08
N GLY A 350 -2.83 -2.67 11.26
CA GLY A 350 -3.32 -1.76 10.23
C GLY A 350 -4.84 -1.70 10.11
N MET A 351 -5.31 -1.08 9.03
CA MET A 351 -6.73 -0.75 8.86
C MET A 351 -7.59 -1.94 8.44
N PHE A 352 -7.02 -3.01 7.88
CA PHE A 352 -7.81 -4.09 7.29
C PHE A 352 -7.78 -5.38 8.08
N SER A 353 -8.87 -6.13 7.95
CA SER A 353 -9.00 -7.51 8.37
C SER A 353 -9.92 -8.26 7.40
N MET A 354 -9.86 -9.59 7.42
CA MET A 354 -10.71 -10.44 6.60
C MET A 354 -11.60 -11.32 7.47
N LEU A 355 -12.90 -11.30 7.19
CA LEU A 355 -13.87 -12.17 7.82
C LEU A 355 -13.99 -13.49 7.02
N PRO A 356 -14.27 -14.61 7.69
CA PRO A 356 -14.50 -15.91 7.04
C PRO A 356 -15.91 -15.99 6.43
N LEU A 357 -16.29 -15.01 5.63
CA LEU A 357 -17.58 -14.91 4.98
C LEU A 357 -17.46 -15.25 3.49
N THR A 358 -18.48 -15.89 2.96
CA THR A 358 -18.66 -16.05 1.52
C THR A 358 -19.14 -14.76 0.86
N PRO A 359 -18.96 -14.56 -0.44
CA PRO A 359 -19.50 -13.41 -1.16
C PRO A 359 -21.04 -13.28 -1.02
N ALA A 360 -21.78 -14.40 -0.94
CA ALA A 360 -23.22 -14.41 -0.73
C ALA A 360 -23.60 -13.82 0.62
N GLN A 361 -22.95 -14.28 1.70
CA GLN A 361 -23.17 -13.76 3.05
C GLN A 361 -22.83 -12.25 3.15
N VAL A 362 -21.78 -11.79 2.47
CA VAL A 362 -21.45 -10.35 2.40
C VAL A 362 -22.54 -9.56 1.68
N MET A 363 -23.10 -10.09 0.60
CA MET A 363 -24.22 -9.45 -0.11
C MET A 363 -25.51 -9.41 0.75
N GLU A 364 -25.77 -10.44 1.53
CA GLU A 364 -26.89 -10.47 2.48
C GLU A 364 -26.71 -9.41 3.58
N LEU A 365 -25.52 -9.31 4.19
CA LEU A 365 -25.21 -8.26 5.18
C LEU A 365 -25.44 -6.85 4.60
N ARG A 366 -25.06 -6.64 3.35
CA ARG A 366 -25.32 -5.38 2.65
C ARG A 366 -26.80 -5.10 2.48
N ALA A 367 -27.56 -6.08 1.99
CA ALA A 367 -28.98 -5.93 1.70
C ALA A 367 -29.80 -5.77 2.99
N GLU A 368 -29.60 -6.64 3.96
CA GLU A 368 -30.41 -6.76 5.17
C GLU A 368 -30.01 -5.79 6.27
N ARG A 369 -28.71 -5.57 6.46
CA ARG A 369 -28.14 -4.82 7.59
C ARG A 369 -27.47 -3.49 7.20
N GLY A 370 -27.35 -3.17 5.90
CA GLY A 370 -26.66 -1.96 5.43
C GLY A 370 -25.17 -1.95 5.73
N ILE A 371 -24.54 -3.13 5.79
CA ILE A 371 -23.11 -3.26 6.07
C ILE A 371 -22.35 -3.41 4.74
N TYR A 372 -21.51 -2.44 4.42
CA TYR A 372 -20.79 -2.34 3.16
C TYR A 372 -19.33 -2.72 3.35
N MET A 373 -18.93 -3.89 2.86
CA MET A 373 -17.54 -4.38 2.80
C MET A 373 -17.25 -5.04 1.46
N ALA A 374 -15.99 -5.33 1.18
CA ALA A 374 -15.60 -6.03 -0.05
C ALA A 374 -16.18 -7.47 -0.06
N ASN A 375 -16.54 -7.96 -1.23
CA ASN A 375 -17.13 -9.32 -1.38
C ASN A 375 -16.18 -10.44 -0.93
N SER A 376 -14.86 -10.16 -0.81
CA SER A 376 -13.87 -11.08 -0.25
C SER A 376 -13.97 -11.27 1.27
N GLY A 377 -14.81 -10.50 1.96
CA GLY A 377 -14.85 -10.41 3.41
C GLY A 377 -13.86 -9.40 4.01
N ARG A 378 -13.07 -8.68 3.17
CA ARG A 378 -12.20 -7.61 3.66
C ARG A 378 -13.03 -6.43 4.14
N PHE A 379 -12.72 -5.95 5.33
CA PHE A 379 -13.31 -4.74 5.90
C PHE A 379 -12.24 -3.81 6.48
N ASN A 380 -12.58 -2.54 6.59
CA ASN A 380 -11.76 -1.51 7.22
C ASN A 380 -12.20 -1.32 8.68
N VAL A 381 -11.35 -1.68 9.61
CA VAL A 381 -11.63 -1.61 11.06
C VAL A 381 -11.97 -0.18 11.50
N VAL A 382 -11.30 0.84 10.96
CA VAL A 382 -11.56 2.25 11.32
C VAL A 382 -12.80 2.84 10.62
N GLY A 383 -13.49 2.07 9.80
CA GLY A 383 -14.86 2.38 9.36
C GLY A 383 -15.90 2.18 10.45
N LEU A 384 -15.52 1.48 11.54
CA LEU A 384 -16.35 1.30 12.73
C LEU A 384 -16.23 2.48 13.69
N SER A 385 -17.32 2.75 14.41
CA SER A 385 -17.37 3.65 15.56
C SER A 385 -17.71 2.88 16.82
N ASP A 386 -17.56 3.53 17.98
CA ASP A 386 -17.95 2.94 19.27
C ASP A 386 -19.43 2.55 19.32
N GLU A 387 -20.29 3.20 18.54
CA GLU A 387 -21.72 2.91 18.44
C GLU A 387 -22.04 1.75 17.47
N SER A 388 -21.20 1.57 16.44
CA SER A 388 -21.47 0.60 15.37
C SER A 388 -20.77 -0.74 15.55
N VAL A 389 -19.71 -0.83 16.36
CA VAL A 389 -18.87 -2.02 16.48
C VAL A 389 -19.65 -3.25 16.98
N ASP A 390 -20.50 -3.07 18.00
CA ASP A 390 -21.27 -4.18 18.57
C ASP A 390 -22.34 -4.69 17.58
N ARG A 391 -23.00 -3.77 16.87
CA ARG A 391 -23.99 -4.12 15.84
C ARG A 391 -23.31 -4.79 14.64
N PHE A 392 -22.15 -4.33 14.24
CA PHE A 392 -21.34 -4.97 13.20
C PHE A 392 -20.97 -6.39 13.60
N ALA A 393 -20.43 -6.58 14.80
CA ALA A 393 -20.02 -7.89 15.30
C ALA A 393 -21.21 -8.85 15.36
N ALA A 394 -22.34 -8.44 15.94
CA ALA A 394 -23.54 -9.26 16.02
C ALA A 394 -24.04 -9.74 14.64
N ALA A 395 -24.11 -8.82 13.65
CA ALA A 395 -24.53 -9.15 12.30
C ALA A 395 -23.56 -10.12 11.59
N VAL A 396 -22.25 -9.93 11.79
CA VAL A 396 -21.21 -10.81 11.23
C VAL A 396 -21.28 -12.20 11.84
N LEU A 397 -21.41 -12.29 13.16
CA LEU A 397 -21.48 -13.56 13.89
C LEU A 397 -22.72 -14.39 13.51
N GLU A 398 -23.87 -13.74 13.30
CA GLU A 398 -25.09 -14.38 12.78
C GLU A 398 -24.83 -15.08 11.43
N LYS A 399 -24.03 -14.48 10.54
CA LYS A 399 -23.69 -15.05 9.23
C LYS A 399 -22.57 -16.10 9.28
N ILE A 400 -21.71 -16.10 10.31
CA ILE A 400 -20.69 -17.14 10.50
C ILE A 400 -21.34 -18.46 10.98
N ASP A 401 -22.45 -18.40 11.73
CA ASP A 401 -23.15 -19.56 12.29
C ASP A 401 -24.15 -20.22 11.29
N GLY A 402 -24.56 -19.53 10.24
CA GLY A 402 -25.52 -19.98 9.22
C GLY A 402 -24.84 -20.42 7.93
#